data_1006353b6d98b977ea0efd3058ff4740
#
_entry.id   1006353b6d98b977ea0efd3058ff4740
#
_cell.length_a   1.000
_cell.length_b   1.000
_cell.length_c   1.000
_cell.angle_alpha   90.00
_cell.angle_beta   90.00
_cell.angle_gamma   90.00
#
_symmetry.space_group_name_H-M   'P 1'
#
loop_
_entity.id
_entity.type
_entity.pdbx_description
1 polymer ?
#
loop_
_entity_poly.entity_id
_entity_poly.type
_entity_poly.pdbx_seq_one_letter_code
_entity_poly.pdbx_strand_id
1 'polypeptide(L)'
;TIRRDELHAIDTSVDTLELLDIIIACITTMLNSDVSIRQLLRLGAFLRTRGDRADFVKLDQWLGRLHLQRIAQLQGCILMTGFGFEQDELPFVHRVEPAASQLLNRSLHHGDREYEEWQVSDNKPIFVKTNSRALFRNLRRCMRYLAYAPLEAISNLLGNMARSISEIEE
;
A
#
# COMPACT_ATOMS: atom_id res chain seq x y z
N THR A 1 39.33 22.64 8.35
CA THR A 1 38.93 21.32 8.94
C THR A 1 37.41 21.10 8.88
N ILE A 2 36.62 22.16 9.07
CA ILE A 2 35.13 22.11 9.05
C ILE A 2 34.57 21.68 7.67
N ARG A 3 35.23 22.03 6.58
CA ARG A 3 34.79 21.75 5.20
C ARG A 3 34.92 20.27 4.77
N ARG A 4 35.66 19.46 5.55
CA ARG A 4 35.81 18.00 5.26
C ARG A 4 34.72 17.15 5.89
N ASP A 5 34.15 17.61 7.00
CA ASP A 5 33.13 16.86 7.72
C ASP A 5 31.74 16.99 7.06
N GLU A 6 31.50 18.12 6.34
CA GLU A 6 30.23 18.30 5.58
C GLU A 6 30.14 17.45 4.31
N LEU A 7 31.26 17.00 3.75
CA LEU A 7 31.29 16.18 2.53
C LEU A 7 30.92 14.72 2.77
N HIS A 8 30.75 14.30 4.02
CA HIS A 8 30.41 12.93 4.40
C HIS A 8 29.07 12.82 5.11
N ALA A 9 28.28 13.90 5.18
CA ALA A 9 26.91 13.82 5.64
C ALA A 9 26.09 13.03 4.58
N ILE A 10 25.75 11.80 4.93
CA ILE A 10 24.82 10.99 4.12
C ILE A 10 23.53 11.80 4.02
N ASP A 11 23.10 12.10 2.79
CA ASP A 11 21.85 12.81 2.56
C ASP A 11 20.67 11.85 2.85
N THR A 12 20.27 11.80 4.12
CA THR A 12 19.15 10.99 4.59
C THR A 12 17.83 11.36 3.92
N SER A 13 17.74 12.51 3.26
CA SER A 13 16.52 12.91 2.56
C SER A 13 16.21 12.03 1.36
N VAL A 14 17.21 11.53 0.67
CA VAL A 14 17.01 10.65 -0.51
C VAL A 14 16.47 9.31 -0.08
N ASP A 15 17.08 8.66 0.91
CA ASP A 15 16.60 7.38 1.43
C ASP A 15 15.21 7.52 2.09
N THR A 16 14.96 8.63 2.77
CA THR A 16 13.66 8.94 3.37
C THR A 16 12.57 9.14 2.30
N LEU A 17 12.88 9.83 1.20
CA LEU A 17 11.97 9.99 0.06
C LEU A 17 11.69 8.66 -0.64
N GLU A 18 12.72 7.82 -0.84
CA GLU A 18 12.55 6.51 -1.42
C GLU A 18 11.67 5.62 -0.54
N LEU A 19 11.84 5.68 0.79
CA LEU A 19 10.97 4.97 1.73
C LEU A 19 9.52 5.45 1.64
N LEU A 20 9.29 6.76 1.59
CA LEU A 20 7.96 7.33 1.42
C LEU A 20 7.32 6.86 0.11
N ASP A 21 8.08 6.86 -1.00
CA ASP A 21 7.59 6.41 -2.31
C ASP A 21 7.18 4.92 -2.28
N ILE A 22 7.97 4.06 -1.63
CA ILE A 22 7.64 2.65 -1.44
C ILE A 22 6.36 2.48 -0.63
N ILE A 23 6.19 3.26 0.46
CA ILE A 23 4.96 3.24 1.27
C ILE A 23 3.76 3.66 0.44
N ILE A 24 3.86 4.75 -0.33
CA ILE A 24 2.77 5.25 -1.20
C ILE A 24 2.44 4.22 -2.28
N ALA A 25 3.43 3.61 -2.92
CA ALA A 25 3.21 2.57 -3.92
C ALA A 25 2.47 1.35 -3.31
N CYS A 26 2.82 0.98 -2.10
CA CYS A 26 2.13 -0.07 -1.37
C CYS A 26 0.68 0.31 -1.04
N ILE A 27 0.42 1.55 -0.60
CA ILE A 27 -0.93 2.09 -0.35
C ILE A 27 -1.76 2.04 -1.63
N THR A 28 -1.23 2.55 -2.73
CA THR A 28 -1.92 2.58 -4.04
C THR A 28 -2.31 1.16 -4.47
N THR A 29 -1.42 0.20 -4.29
CA THR A 29 -1.71 -1.20 -4.59
C THR A 29 -2.80 -1.77 -3.67
N MET A 30 -2.75 -1.48 -2.37
CA MET A 30 -3.77 -1.92 -1.40
C MET A 30 -5.16 -1.38 -1.75
N LEU A 31 -5.25 -0.13 -2.20
CA LEU A 31 -6.52 0.49 -2.58
C LEU A 31 -7.06 -0.07 -3.90
N ASN A 32 -6.21 -0.44 -4.85
CA ASN A 32 -6.60 -0.93 -6.18
C ASN A 32 -6.82 -2.44 -6.22
N SER A 33 -5.93 -3.22 -5.58
CA SER A 33 -5.87 -4.69 -5.77
C SER A 33 -5.93 -5.50 -4.48
N ASP A 34 -6.05 -4.87 -3.31
CA ASP A 34 -5.86 -5.47 -1.99
C ASP A 34 -4.36 -5.54 -1.58
N VAL A 35 -4.04 -6.21 -0.47
CA VAL A 35 -2.68 -6.29 0.07
C VAL A 35 -1.78 -7.09 -0.87
N SER A 36 -0.73 -6.47 -1.39
CA SER A 36 0.27 -7.13 -2.23
C SER A 36 1.49 -7.56 -1.41
N ILE A 37 1.71 -8.85 -1.31
CA ILE A 37 2.88 -9.43 -0.62
C ILE A 37 4.19 -8.93 -1.25
N ARG A 38 4.23 -8.79 -2.58
CA ARG A 38 5.42 -8.26 -3.29
C ARG A 38 5.77 -6.85 -2.84
N GLN A 39 4.79 -5.95 -2.69
CA GLN A 39 5.03 -4.59 -2.23
C GLN A 39 5.46 -4.55 -0.76
N LEU A 40 4.86 -5.38 0.08
CA LEU A 40 5.27 -5.53 1.47
C LEU A 40 6.69 -6.06 1.60
N LEU A 41 7.08 -7.04 0.80
CA LEU A 41 8.46 -7.55 0.77
C LEU A 41 9.45 -6.47 0.31
N ARG A 42 9.08 -5.64 -0.67
CA ARG A 42 9.90 -4.49 -1.10
C ARG A 42 10.10 -3.49 0.04
N LEU A 43 9.02 -3.16 0.76
CA LEU A 43 9.08 -2.30 1.94
C LEU A 43 9.97 -2.91 3.03
N GLY A 44 9.77 -4.17 3.36
CA GLY A 44 10.58 -4.88 4.35
C GLY A 44 12.05 -4.99 3.96
N ALA A 45 12.36 -5.29 2.71
CA ALA A 45 13.73 -5.34 2.21
C ALA A 45 14.42 -3.98 2.32
N PHE A 46 13.73 -2.89 1.98
CA PHE A 46 14.27 -1.55 2.15
C PHE A 46 14.58 -1.25 3.62
N LEU A 47 13.65 -1.52 4.51
CA LEU A 47 13.81 -1.26 5.94
C LEU A 47 14.99 -2.02 6.54
N ARG A 48 15.21 -3.28 6.17
CA ARG A 48 16.34 -4.09 6.65
C ARG A 48 17.69 -3.70 6.04
N THR A 49 17.70 -3.16 4.82
CA THR A 49 18.96 -2.85 4.13
C THR A 49 19.38 -1.38 4.24
N ARG A 50 18.42 -0.48 4.35
CA ARG A 50 18.65 0.97 4.34
C ARG A 50 17.80 1.74 5.37
N GLY A 51 17.08 1.04 6.24
CA GLY A 51 16.24 1.68 7.26
C GLY A 51 17.01 2.60 8.20
N ASP A 52 18.24 2.24 8.55
CA ASP A 52 19.15 3.03 9.39
C ASP A 52 19.57 4.38 8.77
N ARG A 53 19.40 4.53 7.44
CA ARG A 53 19.68 5.79 6.72
C ARG A 53 18.44 6.67 6.56
N ALA A 54 17.27 6.17 6.84
CA ALA A 54 16.03 6.93 6.73
C ALA A 54 15.78 7.77 7.98
N ASP A 55 15.36 9.01 7.79
CA ASP A 55 14.91 9.89 8.86
C ASP A 55 13.42 9.62 9.15
N PHE A 56 13.15 8.79 10.15
CA PHE A 56 11.79 8.43 10.51
C PHE A 56 10.99 9.59 11.12
N VAL A 57 11.63 10.59 11.73
CA VAL A 57 10.95 11.79 12.24
C VAL A 57 10.40 12.59 11.07
N LYS A 58 11.21 12.78 10.04
CA LYS A 58 10.83 13.46 8.81
C LYS A 58 9.77 12.66 8.03
N LEU A 59 9.92 11.34 7.97
CA LEU A 59 8.93 10.45 7.37
C LEU A 59 7.56 10.58 8.05
N ASP A 60 7.51 10.54 9.38
CA ASP A 60 6.25 10.67 10.13
C ASP A 60 5.58 12.03 9.90
N GLN A 61 6.36 13.12 9.85
CA GLN A 61 5.86 14.45 9.49
C GLN A 61 5.25 14.47 8.08
N TRP A 62 5.88 13.82 7.09
CA TRP A 62 5.35 13.75 5.74
C TRP A 62 4.09 12.89 5.66
N LEU A 63 4.09 11.74 6.32
CA LEU A 63 2.91 10.89 6.42
C LEU A 63 1.74 11.61 7.11
N GLY A 64 2.03 12.44 8.14
CA GLY A 64 1.04 13.28 8.80
C GLY A 64 0.44 14.32 7.89
N ARG A 65 1.26 15.04 7.11
CA ARG A 65 0.80 16.03 6.13
C ARG A 65 -0.05 15.41 5.00
N LEU A 66 0.28 14.18 4.62
CA LEU A 66 -0.45 13.43 3.61
C LEU A 66 -1.65 12.65 4.18
N HIS A 67 -1.88 12.69 5.49
CA HIS A 67 -2.90 11.90 6.19
C HIS A 67 -2.77 10.38 6.00
N LEU A 68 -1.55 9.89 5.77
CA LEU A 68 -1.24 8.49 5.48
C LEU A 68 -0.68 7.70 6.68
N GLN A 69 -0.55 8.32 7.86
CA GLN A 69 0.05 7.68 9.04
C GLN A 69 -0.64 6.35 9.41
N ARG A 70 -1.97 6.32 9.42
CA ARG A 70 -2.72 5.13 9.83
C ARG A 70 -2.55 3.96 8.88
N ILE A 71 -2.54 4.22 7.57
CA ILE A 71 -2.37 3.15 6.59
C ILE A 71 -0.91 2.68 6.51
N ALA A 72 0.06 3.57 6.70
CA ALA A 72 1.48 3.21 6.85
C ALA A 72 1.69 2.34 8.10
N GLN A 73 1.08 2.70 9.24
CA GLN A 73 1.08 1.89 10.45
C GLN A 73 0.48 0.50 10.22
N LEU A 74 -0.63 0.41 9.47
CA LEU A 74 -1.23 -0.88 9.11
C LEU A 74 -0.27 -1.75 8.29
N GLN A 75 0.47 -1.17 7.33
CA GLN A 75 1.50 -1.88 6.56
C GLN A 75 2.61 -2.41 7.46
N GLY A 76 3.12 -1.59 8.38
CA GLY A 76 4.11 -2.01 9.37
C GLY A 76 3.60 -3.14 10.28
N CYS A 77 2.36 -3.07 10.73
CA CYS A 77 1.74 -4.16 11.50
C CYS A 77 1.65 -5.47 10.70
N ILE A 78 1.40 -5.40 9.38
CA ILE A 78 1.41 -6.59 8.53
C ILE A 78 2.83 -7.16 8.42
N LEU A 79 3.86 -6.31 8.32
CA LEU A 79 5.26 -6.75 8.33
C LEU A 79 5.64 -7.42 9.66
N MET A 80 5.21 -6.90 10.79
CA MET A 80 5.42 -7.52 12.11
C MET A 80 4.73 -8.89 12.18
N THR A 81 3.46 -8.96 11.79
CA THR A 81 2.65 -10.17 11.93
C THR A 81 3.08 -11.27 10.97
N GLY A 82 3.46 -10.93 9.75
CA GLY A 82 3.71 -11.90 8.67
C GLY A 82 5.17 -12.19 8.36
N PHE A 83 6.07 -11.24 8.68
CA PHE A 83 7.46 -11.31 8.24
C PHE A 83 8.47 -11.18 9.37
N GLY A 84 8.01 -11.21 10.63
CA GLY A 84 8.85 -11.22 11.81
C GLY A 84 9.70 -9.96 11.99
N PHE A 85 9.12 -8.80 11.64
CA PHE A 85 9.72 -7.51 11.99
C PHE A 85 9.48 -7.18 13.45
N GLU A 86 10.46 -6.59 14.08
CA GLU A 86 10.37 -6.11 15.46
C GLU A 86 9.93 -4.64 15.50
N GLN A 87 9.45 -4.21 16.66
CA GLN A 87 8.93 -2.84 16.83
C GLN A 87 9.99 -1.76 16.60
N ASP A 88 11.23 -2.04 16.93
CA ASP A 88 12.38 -1.13 16.77
C ASP A 88 12.81 -0.98 15.30
N GLU A 89 12.52 -1.99 14.45
CA GLU A 89 12.73 -1.89 13.00
C GLU A 89 11.69 -0.98 12.30
N LEU A 90 10.58 -0.67 12.99
CA LEU A 90 9.41 0.04 12.45
C LEU A 90 9.00 1.23 13.34
N PRO A 91 9.81 2.30 13.46
CA PRO A 91 9.55 3.42 14.37
C PRO A 91 8.23 4.17 14.11
N PHE A 92 7.66 4.06 12.90
CA PHE A 92 6.36 4.66 12.54
C PHE A 92 5.14 3.80 12.96
N VAL A 93 5.37 2.62 13.55
CA VAL A 93 4.30 1.77 14.09
C VAL A 93 4.17 2.02 15.58
N HIS A 94 3.11 2.68 16.00
CA HIS A 94 2.90 3.05 17.41
C HIS A 94 2.00 2.06 18.17
N ARG A 95 1.18 1.29 17.45
CA ARG A 95 0.28 0.29 18.05
C ARG A 95 0.01 -0.85 17.06
N VAL A 96 -0.30 -2.02 17.59
CA VAL A 96 -0.72 -3.17 16.79
C VAL A 96 -2.15 -2.98 16.29
N GLU A 97 -2.34 -3.09 14.97
CA GLU A 97 -3.67 -3.04 14.34
C GLU A 97 -4.24 -4.46 14.17
N PRO A 98 -5.39 -4.77 14.79
CA PRO A 98 -5.99 -6.13 14.73
C PRO A 98 -6.33 -6.57 13.30
N ALA A 99 -6.59 -5.61 12.41
CA ALA A 99 -6.89 -5.89 11.01
C ALA A 99 -5.69 -6.47 10.23
N ALA A 100 -4.46 -6.31 10.71
CA ALA A 100 -3.24 -6.71 10.01
C ALA A 100 -3.23 -8.22 9.71
N SER A 101 -3.50 -9.06 10.70
CA SER A 101 -3.55 -10.52 10.55
C SER A 101 -4.66 -10.97 9.60
N GLN A 102 -5.84 -10.34 9.68
CA GLN A 102 -6.95 -10.68 8.78
C GLN A 102 -6.67 -10.30 7.33
N LEU A 103 -6.03 -9.14 7.10
CA LEU A 103 -5.65 -8.69 5.78
C LEU A 103 -4.57 -9.58 5.18
N LEU A 104 -3.57 -9.96 5.98
CA LEU A 104 -2.52 -10.87 5.55
C LEU A 104 -3.09 -12.24 5.17
N ASN A 105 -3.90 -12.85 6.03
CA ASN A 105 -4.54 -14.14 5.75
C ASN A 105 -5.40 -14.08 4.48
N ARG A 106 -6.14 -12.99 4.30
CA ARG A 106 -6.92 -12.80 3.07
C ARG A 106 -6.03 -12.72 1.83
N SER A 107 -4.93 -11.98 1.89
CA SER A 107 -3.99 -11.85 0.77
C SER A 107 -3.37 -13.19 0.39
N LEU A 108 -3.04 -14.03 1.37
CA LEU A 108 -2.52 -15.38 1.14
C LEU A 108 -3.53 -16.32 0.48
N HIS A 109 -4.82 -16.19 0.82
CA HIS A 109 -5.88 -17.04 0.27
C HIS A 109 -6.51 -16.52 -1.02
N HIS A 110 -6.30 -15.25 -1.39
CA HIS A 110 -6.86 -14.69 -2.64
C HIS A 110 -5.96 -14.90 -3.86
N GLY A 111 -4.69 -15.19 -3.67
CA GLY A 111 -3.77 -15.52 -4.76
C GLY A 111 -4.25 -16.70 -5.61
N ASP A 112 -4.97 -17.65 -5.01
CA ASP A 112 -5.49 -18.81 -5.73
C ASP A 112 -6.74 -18.51 -6.58
N ARG A 113 -7.51 -17.47 -6.25
CA ARG A 113 -8.76 -17.13 -6.95
C ARG A 113 -8.58 -16.22 -8.15
N GLU A 114 -7.56 -15.38 -8.17
CA GLU A 114 -7.27 -14.57 -9.37
C GLU A 114 -6.73 -15.40 -10.52
N TYR A 115 -6.03 -16.49 -10.24
CA TYR A 115 -5.57 -17.43 -11.28
C TYR A 115 -6.72 -18.21 -11.95
N GLU A 116 -7.81 -18.47 -11.26
CA GLU A 116 -8.98 -19.16 -11.83
C GLU A 116 -9.84 -18.25 -12.72
N GLU A 117 -9.87 -16.94 -12.47
CA GLU A 117 -10.64 -15.99 -13.31
C GLU A 117 -9.93 -15.70 -14.67
N TRP A 118 -8.63 -15.95 -14.78
CA TRP A 118 -7.86 -15.78 -16.02
C TRP A 118 -7.84 -17.01 -16.93
N GLN A 119 -8.43 -18.11 -16.54
CA GLN A 119 -8.76 -19.18 -17.48
C GLN A 119 -9.96 -18.75 -18.32
N VAL A 120 -9.62 -17.98 -19.35
CA VAL A 120 -10.53 -17.56 -20.41
C VAL A 120 -11.17 -18.81 -20.99
N SER A 121 -12.46 -18.96 -20.79
CA SER A 121 -13.27 -19.84 -21.61
C SER A 121 -13.24 -19.33 -23.05
N ASP A 122 -12.43 -19.98 -23.84
CA ASP A 122 -12.23 -19.76 -25.27
C ASP A 122 -13.55 -20.08 -26.02
N ASN A 123 -14.53 -19.22 -25.99
CA ASN A 123 -15.64 -19.22 -26.96
C ASN A 123 -16.87 -18.40 -26.54
N LYS A 124 -16.75 -17.19 -26.02
CA LYS A 124 -17.91 -16.30 -25.96
C LYS A 124 -17.51 -14.88 -26.41
N PRO A 125 -18.34 -14.25 -27.29
CA PRO A 125 -18.08 -12.88 -27.73
C PRO A 125 -18.01 -11.97 -26.51
N ILE A 126 -17.02 -11.11 -26.48
CA ILE A 126 -16.76 -10.12 -25.44
C ILE A 126 -17.92 -9.10 -25.46
N PHE A 127 -19.04 -9.47 -24.88
CA PHE A 127 -20.00 -8.47 -24.44
C PHE A 127 -19.48 -7.95 -23.10
N VAL A 128 -19.13 -6.68 -23.08
CA VAL A 128 -18.84 -5.89 -21.89
C VAL A 128 -20.03 -6.01 -20.95
N LYS A 129 -20.03 -7.02 -20.12
CA LYS A 129 -21.00 -7.19 -19.06
C LYS A 129 -20.64 -6.13 -18.03
N THR A 130 -21.35 -5.00 -18.10
CA THR A 130 -21.25 -3.87 -17.18
C THR A 130 -20.96 -4.37 -15.78
N ASN A 131 -19.77 -4.09 -15.28
CA ASN A 131 -19.15 -4.75 -14.16
C ASN A 131 -19.71 -4.24 -12.81
N SER A 132 -21.03 -4.35 -12.61
CA SER A 132 -21.66 -4.04 -11.30
C SER A 132 -20.97 -4.81 -10.16
N ARG A 133 -20.47 -6.02 -10.41
CA ARG A 133 -19.69 -6.80 -9.45
C ARG A 133 -18.32 -6.17 -9.18
N ALA A 134 -17.65 -5.61 -10.19
CA ALA A 134 -16.37 -4.93 -10.02
C ALA A 134 -16.54 -3.62 -9.26
N LEU A 135 -17.57 -2.83 -9.58
CA LEU A 135 -17.89 -1.61 -8.82
C LEU A 135 -18.21 -1.94 -7.37
N PHE A 136 -18.99 -2.99 -7.11
CA PHE A 136 -19.31 -3.39 -5.74
C PHE A 136 -18.08 -3.89 -4.96
N ARG A 137 -17.17 -4.62 -5.63
CA ARG A 137 -15.87 -5.01 -5.03
C ARG A 137 -15.04 -3.78 -4.67
N ASN A 138 -14.94 -2.81 -5.59
CA ASN A 138 -14.19 -1.57 -5.37
C ASN A 138 -14.80 -0.75 -4.23
N LEU A 139 -16.12 -0.63 -4.17
CA LEU A 139 -16.82 0.05 -3.09
C LEU A 139 -16.55 -0.63 -1.74
N ARG A 140 -16.69 -1.95 -1.67
CA ARG A 140 -16.41 -2.71 -0.43
C ARG A 140 -14.96 -2.58 0.01
N ARG A 141 -14.02 -2.54 -0.94
CA ARG A 141 -12.59 -2.31 -0.66
C ARG A 141 -12.37 -0.89 -0.13
N CYS A 142 -12.91 0.11 -0.82
CA CYS A 142 -12.86 1.49 -0.38
C CYS A 142 -13.37 1.65 1.05
N MET A 143 -14.52 1.10 1.38
CA MET A 143 -15.07 1.14 2.74
C MET A 143 -14.17 0.50 3.79
N ARG A 144 -13.40 -0.54 3.43
CA ARG A 144 -12.45 -1.20 4.33
C ARG A 144 -11.29 -0.28 4.71
N TYR A 145 -10.76 0.45 3.73
CA TYR A 145 -9.62 1.33 3.93
C TYR A 145 -10.00 2.77 4.28
N LEU A 146 -11.30 3.11 4.24
CA LEU A 146 -11.80 4.46 4.55
C LEU A 146 -11.38 4.93 5.95
N ALA A 147 -11.33 4.01 6.93
CA ALA A 147 -10.90 4.32 8.29
C ALA A 147 -9.38 4.59 8.40
N TYR A 148 -8.58 4.15 7.41
CA TYR A 148 -7.12 4.25 7.42
C TYR A 148 -6.58 5.36 6.50
N ALA A 149 -7.22 5.56 5.34
CA ALA A 149 -6.84 6.57 4.37
C ALA A 149 -8.10 7.13 3.67
N PRO A 150 -8.87 8.01 4.33
CA PRO A 150 -10.18 8.44 3.82
C PRO A 150 -10.07 9.21 2.50
N LEU A 151 -9.10 10.11 2.36
CA LEU A 151 -8.95 10.93 1.16
C LEU A 151 -8.55 10.10 -0.06
N GLU A 152 -7.57 9.23 0.09
CA GLU A 152 -7.07 8.35 -0.97
C GLU A 152 -8.13 7.32 -1.35
N ALA A 153 -8.84 6.75 -0.37
CA ALA A 153 -9.90 5.78 -0.63
C ALA A 153 -11.05 6.40 -1.43
N ILE A 154 -11.48 7.62 -1.08
CA ILE A 154 -12.54 8.33 -1.79
C ILE A 154 -12.05 8.77 -3.18
N SER A 155 -10.86 9.34 -3.29
CA SER A 155 -10.26 9.76 -4.56
C SER A 155 -10.12 8.59 -5.54
N ASN A 156 -9.64 7.44 -5.06
CA ASN A 156 -9.52 6.23 -5.85
C ASN A 156 -10.89 5.70 -6.30
N LEU A 157 -11.89 5.71 -5.40
CA LEU A 157 -13.26 5.30 -5.75
C LEU A 157 -13.82 6.17 -6.86
N LEU A 158 -13.71 7.51 -6.73
CA LEU A 158 -14.18 8.46 -7.73
C LEU A 158 -13.45 8.30 -9.08
N GLY A 159 -12.13 8.12 -9.06
CA GLY A 159 -11.34 7.87 -10.26
C GLY A 159 -11.74 6.57 -10.98
N ASN A 160 -12.00 5.50 -10.24
CA ASN A 160 -12.47 4.24 -10.81
C ASN A 160 -13.91 4.35 -11.35
N MET A 161 -14.79 5.10 -10.69
CA MET A 161 -16.13 5.38 -11.19
C MET A 161 -16.10 6.20 -12.47
N ALA A 162 -15.30 7.27 -12.52
CA ALA A 162 -15.18 8.11 -13.71
C ALA A 162 -14.66 7.30 -14.91
N ARG A 163 -13.67 6.44 -14.71
CA ARG A 163 -13.16 5.56 -15.76
C ARG A 163 -14.22 4.56 -16.23
N SER A 164 -14.99 3.97 -15.32
CA SER A 164 -16.07 3.05 -15.68
C SER A 164 -17.19 3.71 -16.45
N ILE A 165 -17.43 5.02 -16.24
CA ILE A 165 -18.43 5.80 -16.99
C ILE A 165 -17.91 6.10 -18.40
N SER A 166 -16.63 6.51 -18.53
CA SER A 166 -16.04 6.82 -19.83
C SER A 166 -15.96 5.59 -20.75
N GLU A 167 -15.78 4.40 -20.20
CA GLU A 167 -15.79 3.13 -20.97
C GLU A 167 -17.19 2.71 -21.45
N ILE A 168 -18.25 3.34 -20.95
CA ILE A 168 -19.65 3.05 -21.38
C ILE A 168 -20.05 3.97 -22.55
N GLU A 169 -19.39 5.11 -22.72
CA GLU A 169 -19.70 6.09 -23.78
C GLU A 169 -18.97 5.81 -25.11
N GLU A 170 -18.02 4.88 -25.15
CA GLU A 170 -17.38 4.38 -26.38
C GLU A 170 -18.06 3.09 -26.90
#